data_e45cfa86161d72d3bee59dc3d66f6732
#
_entry.id   e45cfa86161d72d3bee59dc3d66f6732
#
_cell.length_a   1.000
_cell.length_b   1.000
_cell.length_c   1.000
_cell.angle_alpha   90.00
_cell.angle_beta   90.00
_cell.angle_gamma   90.00
#
_symmetry.space_group_name_H-M   'P 1'
#
loop_
_entity.id
_entity.type
_entity.pdbx_description
1 polymer ?
#
loop_
_entity_poly.entity_id
_entity_poly.type
_entity_poly.pdbx_seq_one_letter_code
_entity_poly.pdbx_strand_id
1 'polypeptide(L)'
;MSIMDIVNNKADAYFYIEKQLPDDVRDAGRRCVKAFDVKSRFIHFEFFRLNKDMPGVANKGEIIALEVNMRPSGGFTPDMLNYANSTNVYKIWADMIAFDRCTLSEYADKFYCIYVGRRDCNPHKNAHNEILSRYRANITMSD
;
A
#
# COMPACT_ATOMS: atom_id res chain seq x y z
N MET A 1 7.77 -1.96 13.10
CA MET A 1 7.79 -3.40 12.72
C MET A 1 8.08 -3.44 11.23
N SER A 2 9.10 -4.14 10.82
CA SER A 2 9.43 -4.32 9.40
C SER A 2 8.74 -5.58 8.84
N ILE A 3 8.73 -5.74 7.52
CA ILE A 3 8.26 -6.99 6.88
C ILE A 3 9.08 -8.18 7.37
N MET A 4 10.37 -8.00 7.59
CA MET A 4 11.25 -9.06 8.13
C MET A 4 10.87 -9.46 9.56
N ASP A 5 10.45 -8.51 10.40
CA ASP A 5 9.96 -8.83 11.75
C ASP A 5 8.67 -9.66 11.68
N ILE A 6 7.76 -9.33 10.75
CA ILE A 6 6.51 -10.07 10.53
C ILE A 6 6.81 -11.51 10.08
N VAL A 7 7.76 -11.69 9.14
CA VAL A 7 8.14 -13.01 8.62
C VAL A 7 8.84 -13.84 9.69
N ASN A 8 9.87 -13.28 10.31
CA ASN A 8 10.73 -14.00 11.28
C ASN A 8 9.97 -14.38 12.56
N ASN A 9 9.10 -13.49 13.04
CA ASN A 9 8.31 -13.70 14.26
C ASN A 9 6.96 -14.37 14.00
N LYS A 10 6.67 -14.74 12.75
CA LYS A 10 5.35 -15.28 12.35
C LYS A 10 4.18 -14.44 12.86
N ALA A 11 4.35 -13.12 12.87
CA ALA A 11 3.36 -12.20 13.37
C ALA A 11 2.19 -12.05 12.38
N ASP A 12 1.01 -11.80 12.92
CA ASP A 12 -0.11 -11.31 12.15
C ASP A 12 0.21 -9.91 11.65
N ALA A 13 -0.34 -9.55 10.52
CA ALA A 13 -0.09 -8.25 9.91
C ALA A 13 -1.37 -7.64 9.37
N TYR A 14 -1.43 -6.33 9.41
CA TYR A 14 -2.43 -5.59 8.67
C TYR A 14 -1.78 -4.38 8.01
N PHE A 15 -2.32 -3.99 6.86
CA PHE A 15 -2.02 -2.74 6.19
C PHE A 15 -3.25 -2.26 5.43
N TYR A 16 -3.27 -1.00 5.06
CA TYR A 16 -4.44 -0.40 4.47
C TYR A 16 -4.08 0.66 3.43
N ILE A 17 -5.02 0.91 2.53
CA ILE A 17 -5.00 2.01 1.57
C ILE A 17 -5.90 3.10 2.10
N GLU A 18 -5.37 4.30 2.24
CA GLU A 18 -6.13 5.48 2.62
C GLU A 18 -6.82 6.13 1.41
N LYS A 19 -7.97 6.74 1.64
CA LYS A 19 -8.66 7.52 0.58
C LYS A 19 -7.82 8.67 0.07
N GLN A 20 -7.00 9.26 0.93
CA GLN A 20 -6.16 10.40 0.61
C GLN A 20 -4.82 10.28 1.32
N LEU A 21 -3.74 10.36 0.56
CA LEU A 21 -2.40 10.41 1.14
C LEU A 21 -2.20 11.69 1.94
N PRO A 22 -1.52 11.63 3.10
CA PRO A 22 -1.03 12.82 3.80
C PRO A 22 -0.20 13.70 2.86
N ASP A 23 -0.34 15.01 3.00
CA ASP A 23 0.29 15.97 2.08
C ASP A 23 1.82 15.84 2.03
N ASP A 24 2.45 15.65 3.18
CA ASP A 24 3.89 15.48 3.29
C ASP A 24 4.39 14.19 2.59
N VAL A 25 3.64 13.09 2.68
CA VAL A 25 3.95 11.83 1.96
C VAL A 25 3.81 12.03 0.46
N ARG A 26 2.72 12.68 0.04
CA ARG A 26 2.46 12.99 -1.37
C ARG A 26 3.57 13.86 -1.95
N ASP A 27 3.99 14.90 -1.23
CA ASP A 27 5.04 15.82 -1.66
C ASP A 27 6.41 15.15 -1.68
N ALA A 28 6.72 14.27 -0.72
CA ALA A 28 7.92 13.44 -0.75
C ALA A 28 7.92 12.53 -1.99
N GLY A 29 6.83 11.84 -2.27
CA GLY A 29 6.68 10.99 -3.45
C GLY A 29 6.88 11.77 -4.76
N ARG A 30 6.27 12.96 -4.90
CA ARG A 30 6.44 13.82 -6.08
C ARG A 30 7.89 14.28 -6.28
N ARG A 31 8.59 14.62 -5.20
CA ARG A 31 10.03 14.96 -5.27
C ARG A 31 10.85 13.76 -5.74
N CYS A 32 10.56 12.56 -5.25
CA CYS A 32 11.23 11.35 -5.70
C CYS A 32 10.95 11.07 -7.19
N VAL A 33 9.70 11.15 -7.65
CA VAL A 33 9.35 11.00 -9.08
C VAL A 33 10.17 11.94 -9.95
N LYS A 34 10.30 13.21 -9.54
CA LYS A 34 11.10 14.21 -10.25
C LYS A 34 12.60 13.89 -10.21
N ALA A 35 13.13 13.49 -9.05
CA ALA A 35 14.56 13.21 -8.88
C ALA A 35 15.01 11.99 -9.67
N PHE A 36 14.16 10.97 -9.81
CA PHE A 36 14.44 9.76 -10.60
C PHE A 36 14.02 9.87 -12.08
N ASP A 37 13.53 11.04 -12.52
CA ASP A 37 13.02 11.28 -13.89
C ASP A 37 12.07 10.17 -14.37
N VAL A 38 11.12 9.79 -13.51
CA VAL A 38 10.19 8.68 -13.79
C VAL A 38 9.22 9.08 -14.90
N LYS A 39 9.16 8.27 -15.95
CA LYS A 39 8.25 8.46 -17.10
C LYS A 39 7.60 7.13 -17.49
N SER A 40 6.33 7.18 -17.85
CA SER A 40 5.56 6.09 -18.45
C SER A 40 5.78 4.72 -17.78
N ARG A 41 5.69 4.66 -16.44
CA ARG A 41 5.80 3.42 -15.68
C ARG A 41 5.18 3.51 -14.30
N PHE A 42 4.88 2.36 -13.73
CA PHE A 42 4.60 2.24 -12.31
C PHE A 42 5.87 2.42 -11.49
N ILE A 43 5.69 2.99 -10.32
CA ILE A 43 6.72 3.14 -9.30
C ILE A 43 6.06 2.99 -7.93
N HIS A 44 6.73 2.36 -6.99
CA HIS A 44 6.36 2.48 -5.59
C HIS A 44 7.57 2.89 -4.75
N PHE A 45 7.30 3.75 -3.79
CA PHE A 45 8.25 4.22 -2.81
C PHE A 45 7.89 3.69 -1.44
N GLU A 46 8.90 3.37 -0.65
CA GLU A 46 8.74 3.09 0.76
C GLU A 46 9.37 4.21 1.58
N PHE A 47 8.63 4.68 2.58
CA PHE A 47 9.06 5.72 3.49
C PHE A 47 8.86 5.29 4.93
N PHE A 48 9.78 5.70 5.79
CA PHE A 48 9.57 5.69 7.23
C PHE A 48 9.12 7.05 7.73
N ARG A 49 8.11 7.07 8.59
CA ARG A 49 7.86 8.20 9.46
C ARG A 49 8.51 7.94 10.80
N LEU A 50 9.43 8.80 11.22
CA LEU A 50 10.16 8.62 12.46
C LEU A 50 9.23 8.76 13.67
N ASN A 51 9.30 7.80 14.59
CA ASN A 51 8.58 7.82 15.86
C ASN A 51 9.37 8.47 17.00
N LYS A 52 10.66 8.76 16.78
CA LYS A 52 11.58 9.45 17.68
C LYS A 52 12.64 10.20 16.87
N ASP A 53 13.32 11.15 17.52
CA ASP A 53 14.45 11.83 16.91
C ASP A 53 15.61 10.85 16.64
N MET A 54 16.25 11.03 15.50
CA MET A 54 17.48 10.31 15.11
C MET A 54 18.58 11.35 14.84
N PRO A 55 19.48 11.62 15.81
CA PRO A 55 20.53 12.63 15.67
C PRO A 55 21.37 12.43 14.39
N GLY A 56 21.56 13.48 13.62
CA GLY A 56 22.29 13.44 12.34
C GLY A 56 21.50 12.87 11.16
N VAL A 57 20.26 12.47 11.35
CA VAL A 57 19.38 11.91 10.29
C VAL A 57 18.14 12.77 10.13
N ALA A 58 17.23 12.75 11.11
CA ALA A 58 15.97 13.51 11.05
C ALA A 58 15.27 13.52 12.41
N ASN A 59 14.24 14.38 12.56
CA ASN A 59 13.46 14.52 13.77
C ASN A 59 12.23 13.63 13.76
N LYS A 60 11.64 13.42 14.94
CA LYS A 60 10.36 12.74 15.09
C LYS A 60 9.28 13.35 14.18
N GLY A 61 8.54 12.50 13.48
CA GLY A 61 7.48 12.89 12.56
C GLY A 61 7.95 13.12 11.12
N GLU A 62 9.25 13.35 10.90
CA GLU A 62 9.79 13.51 9.54
C GLU A 62 9.79 12.18 8.77
N ILE A 63 9.75 12.31 7.43
CA ILE A 63 9.70 11.19 6.49
C ILE A 63 11.10 10.95 5.93
N ILE A 64 11.55 9.71 5.99
CA ILE A 64 12.79 9.24 5.39
C ILE A 64 12.47 8.23 4.30
N ALA A 65 13.06 8.40 3.12
CA ALA A 65 12.96 7.43 2.05
C ALA A 65 13.74 6.15 2.39
N LEU A 66 13.12 5.00 2.20
CA LEU A 66 13.71 3.69 2.41
C LEU A 66 14.09 3.04 1.08
N GLU A 67 13.12 2.91 0.19
CA GLU A 67 13.27 2.13 -1.02
C GLU A 67 12.50 2.76 -2.18
N VAL A 68 13.03 2.57 -3.39
CA VAL A 68 12.36 2.91 -4.64
C VAL A 68 12.36 1.71 -5.57
N ASN A 69 11.19 1.36 -6.07
CA ASN A 69 10.99 0.26 -7.01
C ASN A 69 10.30 0.76 -8.27
N MET A 70 10.94 0.59 -9.43
CA MET A 70 10.40 0.98 -10.74
C MET A 70 9.45 -0.09 -11.30
N ARG A 71 8.52 -0.55 -10.50
CA ARG A 71 7.51 -1.56 -10.79
C ARG A 71 6.28 -1.38 -9.90
N PRO A 72 5.15 -2.04 -10.20
CA PRO A 72 4.03 -2.13 -9.26
C PRO A 72 4.47 -2.78 -7.94
N SER A 73 3.81 -2.44 -6.85
CA SER A 73 3.95 -3.16 -5.58
C SER A 73 3.45 -4.59 -5.72
N GLY A 74 3.99 -5.49 -4.89
CA GLY A 74 3.66 -6.91 -4.93
C GLY A 74 2.49 -7.30 -4.02
N GLY A 75 2.27 -8.61 -3.88
CA GLY A 75 1.22 -9.19 -3.04
C GLY A 75 -0.17 -8.75 -3.47
N PHE A 76 -1.06 -8.55 -2.51
CA PHE A 76 -2.43 -8.09 -2.73
C PHE A 76 -2.56 -6.56 -2.92
N THR A 77 -1.46 -5.81 -2.90
CA THR A 77 -1.51 -4.34 -3.02
C THR A 77 -2.16 -3.85 -4.31
N PRO A 78 -1.91 -4.46 -5.50
CA PRO A 78 -2.61 -4.06 -6.72
C PRO A 78 -4.13 -4.24 -6.62
N ASP A 79 -4.61 -5.34 -6.04
CA ASP A 79 -6.03 -5.61 -5.86
C ASP A 79 -6.65 -4.65 -4.85
N MET A 80 -5.94 -4.37 -3.76
CA MET A 80 -6.34 -3.36 -2.78
C MET A 80 -6.45 -1.97 -3.41
N LEU A 81 -5.51 -1.60 -4.30
CA LEU A 81 -5.58 -0.33 -5.04
C LEU A 81 -6.80 -0.29 -5.96
N ASN A 82 -7.15 -1.41 -6.59
CA ASN A 82 -8.36 -1.52 -7.41
C ASN A 82 -9.62 -1.27 -6.58
N TYR A 83 -9.76 -1.93 -5.43
CA TYR A 83 -10.90 -1.73 -4.54
C TYR A 83 -10.94 -0.33 -3.93
N ALA A 84 -9.79 0.18 -3.48
CA ALA A 84 -9.71 1.48 -2.83
C ALA A 84 -9.99 2.65 -3.78
N ASN A 85 -9.70 2.52 -5.07
CA ASN A 85 -9.77 3.62 -6.04
C ASN A 85 -10.76 3.35 -7.18
N SER A 86 -11.62 2.34 -7.07
CA SER A 86 -12.59 1.97 -8.14
C SER A 86 -11.92 1.90 -9.52
N THR A 87 -10.77 1.25 -9.59
CA THR A 87 -9.93 1.23 -10.80
C THR A 87 -9.45 -0.18 -11.14
N ASN A 88 -8.67 -0.30 -12.20
CA ASN A 88 -8.00 -1.53 -12.58
C ASN A 88 -6.54 -1.23 -12.94
N VAL A 89 -5.64 -1.39 -11.98
CA VAL A 89 -4.21 -1.11 -12.16
C VAL A 89 -3.56 -2.02 -13.20
N TYR A 90 -4.08 -3.25 -13.38
CA TYR A 90 -3.59 -4.17 -14.41
C TYR A 90 -3.89 -3.65 -15.82
N LYS A 91 -5.11 -3.12 -16.01
CA LYS A 91 -5.50 -2.48 -17.26
C LYS A 91 -4.70 -1.20 -17.50
N ILE A 92 -4.51 -0.38 -16.47
CA ILE A 92 -3.71 0.85 -16.56
C ILE A 92 -2.28 0.50 -17.01
N TRP A 93 -1.69 -0.55 -16.45
CA TRP A 93 -0.36 -1.00 -16.85
C TRP A 93 -0.33 -1.49 -18.29
N ALA A 94 -1.29 -2.31 -18.70
CA ALA A 94 -1.40 -2.79 -20.07
C ALA A 94 -1.53 -1.63 -21.07
N ASP A 95 -2.40 -0.65 -20.78
CA ASP A 95 -2.61 0.53 -21.62
C ASP A 95 -1.35 1.41 -21.70
N MET A 96 -0.62 1.53 -20.61
CA MET A 96 0.63 2.28 -20.55
C MET A 96 1.72 1.63 -21.42
N ILE A 97 1.86 0.30 -21.34
CA ILE A 97 2.86 -0.43 -22.15
C ILE A 97 2.47 -0.44 -23.63
N ALA A 98 1.20 -0.67 -23.95
CA ALA A 98 0.76 -0.83 -25.33
C ALA A 98 0.57 0.52 -26.06
N PHE A 99 0.19 1.57 -25.36
CA PHE A 99 -0.28 2.82 -25.95
C PHE A 99 0.36 4.08 -25.36
N ASP A 100 1.33 3.93 -24.44
CA ASP A 100 2.00 5.03 -23.72
C ASP A 100 1.03 6.06 -23.11
N ARG A 101 -0.08 5.59 -22.54
CA ARG A 101 -1.10 6.46 -21.94
C ARG A 101 -1.59 5.91 -20.61
N CYS A 102 -1.94 6.82 -19.70
CA CYS A 102 -2.59 6.50 -18.43
C CYS A 102 -4.11 6.62 -18.60
N THR A 103 -4.86 5.60 -18.15
CA THR A 103 -6.32 5.54 -18.20
C THR A 103 -6.95 5.67 -16.81
N LEU A 104 -6.21 6.18 -15.84
CA LEU A 104 -6.72 6.44 -14.48
C LEU A 104 -7.78 7.55 -14.53
N SER A 105 -8.94 7.27 -13.91
CA SER A 105 -9.98 8.29 -13.71
C SER A 105 -9.73 9.08 -12.43
N GLU A 106 -9.66 10.40 -12.53
CA GLU A 106 -9.55 11.30 -11.37
C GLU A 106 -10.87 11.41 -10.58
N TYR A 107 -11.99 11.02 -11.19
CA TYR A 107 -13.34 11.13 -10.61
C TYR A 107 -13.87 9.82 -10.03
N ALA A 108 -13.03 8.79 -9.92
CA ALA A 108 -13.44 7.51 -9.35
C ALA A 108 -13.66 7.63 -7.84
N ASP A 109 -14.68 6.94 -7.34
CA ASP A 109 -14.94 6.85 -5.90
C ASP A 109 -13.76 6.22 -5.18
N LYS A 110 -13.44 6.76 -4.00
CA LYS A 110 -12.34 6.28 -3.16
C LYS A 110 -12.84 5.71 -1.85
N PHE A 111 -12.27 4.59 -1.47
CA PHE A 111 -12.60 3.85 -0.26
C PHE A 111 -11.34 3.58 0.56
N TYR A 112 -11.52 3.30 1.85
CA TYR A 112 -10.51 2.61 2.63
C TYR A 112 -10.53 1.13 2.26
N CYS A 113 -9.36 0.55 2.04
CA CYS A 113 -9.22 -0.88 1.83
C CYS A 113 -8.19 -1.42 2.82
N ILE A 114 -8.53 -2.47 3.56
CA ILE A 114 -7.69 -3.05 4.60
C ILE A 114 -7.39 -4.49 4.25
N TYR A 115 -6.12 -4.88 4.34
CA TYR A 115 -5.69 -6.27 4.34
C TYR A 115 -5.39 -6.69 5.78
N VAL A 116 -5.86 -7.88 6.15
CA VAL A 116 -5.57 -8.51 7.44
C VAL A 116 -5.07 -9.92 7.19
N GLY A 117 -3.78 -10.15 7.43
CA GLY A 117 -3.15 -11.46 7.39
C GLY A 117 -3.08 -12.06 8.80
N ARG A 118 -3.75 -13.18 9.01
CA ARG A 118 -3.72 -13.95 10.25
C ARG A 118 -2.96 -15.25 10.00
N ARG A 119 -2.15 -15.67 10.95
CA ARG A 119 -1.42 -16.93 10.84
C ARG A 119 -2.07 -18.00 11.71
N ASP A 120 -2.31 -19.16 11.15
CA ASP A 120 -2.95 -20.28 11.85
C ASP A 120 -2.20 -20.73 13.12
N CYS A 121 -0.89 -20.48 13.17
CA CYS A 121 -0.08 -20.82 14.34
C CYS A 121 -0.26 -19.85 15.52
N ASN A 122 -0.94 -18.73 15.33
CA ASN A 122 -1.16 -17.75 16.39
C ASN A 122 -2.53 -17.97 17.07
N PRO A 123 -2.62 -17.76 18.39
CA PRO A 123 -3.90 -17.84 19.09
C PRO A 123 -4.76 -16.62 18.71
N HIS A 124 -5.99 -16.86 18.29
CA HIS A 124 -6.95 -15.80 17.97
C HIS A 124 -8.22 -15.91 18.82
N LYS A 125 -8.71 -14.78 19.29
CA LYS A 125 -9.94 -14.72 20.10
C LYS A 125 -11.18 -15.17 19.33
N ASN A 126 -11.26 -14.81 18.04
CA ASN A 126 -12.39 -15.11 17.17
C ASN A 126 -11.96 -16.08 16.08
N ALA A 127 -12.79 -17.07 15.79
CA ALA A 127 -12.54 -17.99 14.67
C ALA A 127 -12.63 -17.25 13.32
N HIS A 128 -11.93 -17.77 12.32
CA HIS A 128 -11.94 -17.18 10.98
C HIS A 128 -13.36 -17.04 10.42
N ASN A 129 -14.14 -18.12 10.45
CA ASN A 129 -15.52 -18.12 9.95
C ASN A 129 -16.45 -17.15 10.70
N GLU A 130 -16.20 -16.88 11.98
CA GLU A 130 -16.94 -15.90 12.75
C GLU A 130 -16.68 -14.49 12.20
N ILE A 131 -15.41 -14.16 11.89
CA ILE A 131 -15.04 -12.88 11.28
C ILE A 131 -15.67 -12.74 9.91
N LEU A 132 -15.56 -13.77 9.05
CA LEU A 132 -16.16 -13.75 7.71
C LEU A 132 -17.67 -13.53 7.77
N SER A 133 -18.36 -14.20 8.69
CA SER A 133 -19.81 -14.03 8.88
C SER A 133 -20.17 -12.61 9.36
N ARG A 134 -19.44 -12.09 10.34
CA ARG A 134 -19.70 -10.77 10.95
C ARG A 134 -19.48 -9.61 9.97
N TYR A 135 -18.47 -9.72 9.12
CA TYR A 135 -18.06 -8.64 8.21
C TYR A 135 -18.35 -8.93 6.74
N ARG A 136 -19.22 -9.89 6.45
CA ARG A 136 -19.51 -10.38 5.09
C ARG A 136 -19.77 -9.26 4.07
N ALA A 137 -20.50 -8.22 4.49
CA ALA A 137 -20.84 -7.09 3.61
C ALA A 137 -19.63 -6.18 3.28
N ASN A 138 -18.52 -6.31 4.01
CA ASN A 138 -17.33 -5.48 3.86
C ASN A 138 -16.13 -6.25 3.30
N ILE A 139 -16.26 -7.57 3.13
CA ILE A 139 -15.18 -8.42 2.62
C ILE A 139 -15.32 -8.54 1.12
N THR A 140 -14.29 -8.13 0.40
CA THR A 140 -14.20 -8.23 -1.06
C THR A 140 -13.40 -9.45 -1.51
N MET A 141 -12.49 -9.94 -0.66
CA MET A 141 -11.66 -11.11 -0.92
C MET A 141 -11.31 -11.80 0.41
N SER A 142 -11.28 -13.12 0.42
CA SER A 142 -10.75 -13.94 1.52
C SER A 142 -10.17 -15.23 0.95
N ASP A 143 -9.07 -15.71 1.53
CA ASP A 143 -8.45 -16.99 1.30
C ASP A 143 -8.77 -17.96 2.44
#